data_a19ab6594abfcfb914fe7afbe05c1206
#
_entry.id   a19ab6594abfcfb914fe7afbe05c1206
#
_cell.length_a   1.000
_cell.length_b   1.000
_cell.length_c   1.000
_cell.angle_alpha   90.00
_cell.angle_beta   90.00
_cell.angle_gamma   90.00
#
_symmetry.space_group_name_H-M   'P 1'
#
loop_
_entity.id
_entity.type
_entity.pdbx_description
1 polymer ?
#
loop_
_entity_poly.entity_id
_entity_poly.type
_entity_poly.pdbx_seq_one_letter_code
_entity_poly.pdbx_strand_id
1 'polypeptide(L)'
;MKLNFIGATHEVTGSCTYIEACGKRFLVDFGMEQGVDYFENAKIPCPPGNIDFVLLTHAHIDHSGLLPLLAAGGFAGQIHATEATCNLCEIMLRDSAHIQEFEAEWRSRKGKRKGTGEVSPLYTMADALLAFAHTHTVR
;
A
#
# COMPACT_ATOMS: atom_id res chain seq x y z
N MET A 1 21.24 -8.24 -10.62
CA MET A 1 20.28 -7.25 -10.19
C MET A 1 19.12 -7.25 -11.18
N LYS A 2 17.88 -7.26 -10.71
CA LYS A 2 16.67 -7.20 -11.52
C LYS A 2 15.80 -6.06 -11.02
N LEU A 3 15.26 -5.26 -11.93
CA LEU A 3 14.34 -4.15 -11.64
C LEU A 3 13.04 -4.43 -12.38
N ASN A 4 11.91 -4.37 -11.67
CA ASN A 4 10.57 -4.41 -12.23
C ASN A 4 9.84 -3.13 -11.82
N PHE A 5 9.50 -2.32 -12.77
CA PHE A 5 8.62 -1.17 -12.57
C PHE A 5 7.18 -1.68 -12.53
N ILE A 6 6.59 -1.70 -11.35
CA ILE A 6 5.26 -2.27 -11.09
C ILE A 6 4.19 -1.22 -11.37
N GLY A 7 4.39 0.00 -10.91
CA GLY A 7 3.45 1.09 -11.05
C GLY A 7 4.10 2.41 -11.44
N ALA A 8 3.28 3.43 -11.69
CA ALA A 8 3.67 4.74 -12.20
C ALA A 8 4.49 4.67 -13.52
N THR A 9 4.18 3.69 -14.38
CA THR A 9 4.93 3.46 -15.63
C THR A 9 4.37 4.24 -16.82
N HIS A 10 3.09 4.61 -16.77
CA HIS A 10 2.38 5.39 -17.77
C HIS A 10 1.61 6.57 -17.17
N GLU A 11 1.70 6.74 -15.88
CA GLU A 11 1.02 7.78 -15.08
C GLU A 11 1.90 8.21 -13.91
N VAL A 12 1.40 9.15 -13.09
CA VAL A 12 2.15 9.73 -11.97
C VAL A 12 1.91 8.96 -10.67
N THR A 13 0.71 8.41 -10.47
CA THR A 13 0.28 7.77 -9.22
C THR A 13 0.55 6.28 -9.18
N GLY A 14 0.51 5.68 -7.99
CA GLY A 14 0.72 4.25 -7.80
C GLY A 14 2.20 3.81 -7.86
N SER A 15 3.13 4.64 -7.39
CA SER A 15 4.57 4.36 -7.42
C SER A 15 4.92 3.04 -6.74
N CYS A 16 5.53 2.14 -7.49
CA CYS A 16 6.04 0.87 -6.98
C CYS A 16 7.14 0.32 -7.89
N THR A 17 8.31 0.10 -7.32
CA THR A 17 9.43 -0.56 -8.02
C THR A 17 9.89 -1.77 -7.20
N TYR A 18 9.84 -2.95 -7.81
CA TYR A 18 10.37 -4.18 -7.21
C TYR A 18 11.80 -4.42 -7.65
N ILE A 19 12.68 -4.72 -6.70
CA ILE A 19 14.11 -4.89 -6.90
C ILE A 19 14.58 -6.22 -6.33
N GLU A 20 15.35 -6.97 -7.13
CA GLU A 20 16.16 -8.10 -6.66
C GLU A 20 17.64 -7.75 -6.78
N ALA A 21 18.33 -7.66 -5.65
CA ALA A 21 19.76 -7.36 -5.62
C ALA A 21 20.41 -7.98 -4.36
N CYS A 22 21.64 -8.46 -4.51
CA CYS A 22 22.43 -9.01 -3.39
C CYS A 22 21.70 -10.10 -2.58
N GLY A 23 20.89 -10.93 -3.24
CA GLY A 23 20.09 -11.97 -2.59
C GLY A 23 18.86 -11.46 -1.82
N LYS A 24 18.54 -10.16 -1.93
CA LYS A 24 17.39 -9.52 -1.30
C LYS A 24 16.34 -9.14 -2.32
N ARG A 25 15.06 -9.15 -1.87
CA ARG A 25 13.88 -8.70 -2.63
C ARG A 25 13.25 -7.57 -1.86
N PHE A 26 13.13 -6.41 -2.47
CA PHE A 26 12.59 -5.25 -1.78
C PHE A 26 11.80 -4.34 -2.72
N LEU A 27 11.01 -3.48 -2.12
CA LEU A 27 10.24 -2.47 -2.84
C LEU A 27 10.83 -1.08 -2.58
N VAL A 28 10.76 -0.23 -3.58
CA VAL A 28 10.81 1.22 -3.41
C VAL A 28 9.41 1.72 -3.67
N ASP A 29 8.78 2.23 -2.62
CA ASP A 29 7.38 2.60 -2.52
C ASP A 29 6.42 1.40 -2.75
N PHE A 30 5.18 1.56 -2.30
CA PHE A 30 4.06 0.71 -2.64
C PHE A 30 2.79 1.54 -2.57
N GLY A 31 2.60 2.31 -3.63
CA GLY A 31 1.60 3.36 -3.73
C GLY A 31 0.28 2.88 -4.32
N MET A 32 -0.76 3.63 -3.98
CA MET A 32 -2.11 3.45 -4.52
C MET A 32 -2.30 4.32 -5.75
N GLU A 33 -2.90 3.77 -6.79
CA GLU A 33 -3.33 4.52 -7.96
C GLU A 33 -4.47 5.47 -7.57
N GLN A 34 -4.47 6.67 -8.15
CA GLN A 34 -5.45 7.72 -7.90
C GLN A 34 -5.99 8.28 -9.21
N GLY A 35 -7.26 8.69 -9.19
CA GLY A 35 -7.92 9.29 -10.36
C GLY A 35 -9.09 8.46 -10.86
N VAL A 36 -9.66 8.86 -11.99
CA VAL A 36 -10.80 8.18 -12.65
C VAL A 36 -10.35 7.27 -13.78
N ASP A 37 -9.26 7.64 -14.46
CA ASP A 37 -8.67 6.92 -15.59
C ASP A 37 -7.22 6.57 -15.22
N TYR A 38 -7.05 5.53 -14.39
CA TYR A 38 -5.72 5.05 -13.99
C TYR A 38 -5.39 3.72 -14.67
N PHE A 39 -4.10 3.47 -14.85
CA PHE A 39 -3.61 2.18 -15.28
C PHE A 39 -3.38 1.29 -14.06
N GLU A 40 -4.04 0.14 -14.03
CA GLU A 40 -3.87 -0.80 -12.93
C GLU A 40 -2.41 -1.27 -12.82
N ASN A 41 -1.83 -1.15 -11.66
CA ASN A 41 -0.47 -1.61 -11.38
C ASN A 41 -0.31 -3.11 -11.62
N ALA A 42 0.84 -3.50 -12.13
CA ALA A 42 1.21 -4.90 -12.24
C ALA A 42 1.32 -5.54 -10.85
N LYS A 43 1.05 -6.84 -10.76
CA LYS A 43 1.22 -7.57 -9.50
C LYS A 43 2.70 -7.71 -9.15
N ILE A 44 3.01 -7.65 -7.86
CA ILE A 44 4.35 -7.97 -7.36
C ILE A 44 4.69 -9.41 -7.77
N PRO A 45 5.93 -9.67 -8.26
CA PRO A 45 6.30 -10.98 -8.82
C PRO A 45 6.51 -12.09 -7.77
N CYS A 46 6.28 -11.81 -6.49
CA CYS A 46 6.39 -12.78 -5.40
C CYS A 46 5.35 -12.49 -4.30
N PRO A 47 5.04 -13.48 -3.43
CA PRO A 47 4.19 -13.24 -2.26
C PRO A 47 4.78 -12.16 -1.34
N PRO A 48 3.94 -11.32 -0.67
CA PRO A 48 4.38 -10.29 0.26
C PRO A 48 5.35 -10.77 1.35
N GLY A 49 5.15 -11.99 1.87
CA GLY A 49 6.06 -12.59 2.86
C GLY A 49 7.47 -12.88 2.35
N ASN A 50 7.72 -12.80 1.04
CA ASN A 50 9.04 -12.95 0.43
C ASN A 50 9.75 -11.61 0.17
N ILE A 51 9.14 -10.50 0.54
CA ILE A 51 9.75 -9.16 0.48
C ILE A 51 10.56 -8.97 1.75
N ASP A 52 11.85 -8.70 1.62
CA ASP A 52 12.77 -8.51 2.75
C ASP A 52 12.53 -7.17 3.45
N PHE A 53 12.31 -6.10 2.69
CA PHE A 53 12.05 -4.76 3.23
C PHE A 53 11.42 -3.83 2.17
N VAL A 54 10.96 -2.68 2.63
CA VAL A 54 10.47 -1.59 1.78
C VAL A 54 11.28 -0.32 2.07
N LEU A 55 11.65 0.40 1.03
CA LEU A 55 12.18 1.77 1.13
C LEU A 55 11.06 2.73 0.76
N LEU A 56 10.51 3.45 1.74
CA LEU A 56 9.47 4.43 1.52
C LEU A 56 10.09 5.81 1.33
N THR A 57 9.90 6.38 0.14
CA THR A 57 10.48 7.69 -0.20
C THR A 57 9.82 8.82 0.55
N HIS A 58 8.49 8.83 0.61
CA HIS A 58 7.69 9.82 1.35
C HIS A 58 6.26 9.31 1.60
N ALA A 59 5.49 10.05 2.39
CA ALA A 59 4.23 9.57 2.95
C ALA A 59 2.99 9.71 2.06
N HIS A 60 3.08 10.31 0.86
CA HIS A 60 1.91 10.46 0.01
C HIS A 60 1.27 9.11 -0.35
N ILE A 61 -0.05 9.08 -0.50
CA ILE A 61 -0.82 7.84 -0.70
C ILE A 61 -0.45 7.13 -2.00
N ASP A 62 -0.08 7.86 -3.03
CA ASP A 62 0.41 7.31 -4.30
C ASP A 62 1.83 6.69 -4.20
N HIS A 63 2.46 6.75 -3.03
CA HIS A 63 3.72 6.10 -2.68
C HIS A 63 3.61 5.11 -1.50
N SER A 64 2.68 5.32 -0.58
CA SER A 64 2.53 4.53 0.66
C SER A 64 1.22 3.77 0.75
N GLY A 65 0.22 4.11 -0.06
CA GLY A 65 -1.18 3.74 0.15
C GLY A 65 -1.51 2.26 0.11
N LEU A 66 -0.65 1.41 -0.44
CA LEU A 66 -0.83 -0.05 -0.46
C LEU A 66 0.01 -0.79 0.60
N LEU A 67 0.77 -0.09 1.44
CA LEU A 67 1.53 -0.71 2.53
C LEU A 67 0.65 -1.53 3.49
N PRO A 68 -0.58 -1.10 3.86
CA PRO A 68 -1.48 -1.93 4.65
C PRO A 68 -1.85 -3.25 3.97
N LEU A 69 -2.07 -3.24 2.66
CA LEU A 69 -2.37 -4.45 1.88
C LEU A 69 -1.16 -5.39 1.83
N LEU A 70 0.05 -4.85 1.77
CA LEU A 70 1.28 -5.63 1.83
C LEU A 70 1.42 -6.34 3.19
N ALA A 71 1.16 -5.62 4.28
CA ALA A 71 1.19 -6.16 5.65
C ALA A 71 0.13 -7.25 5.84
N ALA A 72 -1.12 -7.01 5.44
CA ALA A 72 -2.20 -7.99 5.46
C ALA A 72 -1.87 -9.24 4.64
N GLY A 73 -1.08 -9.10 3.58
CA GLY A 73 -0.60 -10.19 2.73
C GLY A 73 0.55 -11.03 3.33
N GLY A 74 0.95 -10.75 4.57
CA GLY A 74 1.99 -11.52 5.27
C GLY A 74 3.40 -10.96 5.16
N PHE A 75 3.56 -9.70 4.77
CA PHE A 75 4.86 -9.01 4.86
C PHE A 75 5.34 -8.96 6.30
N ALA A 76 6.57 -9.39 6.54
CA ALA A 76 7.20 -9.44 7.87
C ALA A 76 8.52 -8.67 7.94
N GLY A 77 8.89 -7.96 6.86
CA GLY A 77 10.09 -7.14 6.79
C GLY A 77 9.94 -5.79 7.48
N GLN A 78 10.88 -4.88 7.23
CA GLN A 78 10.84 -3.52 7.74
C GLN A 78 10.53 -2.53 6.62
N ILE A 79 9.80 -1.46 6.95
CA ILE A 79 9.54 -0.32 6.09
C ILE A 79 10.47 0.80 6.55
N HIS A 80 11.51 1.06 5.79
CA HIS A 80 12.50 2.09 6.10
C HIS A 80 12.07 3.45 5.53
N ALA A 81 12.00 4.45 6.40
CA ALA A 81 11.67 5.83 6.02
C ALA A 81 12.28 6.82 6.99
N THR A 82 12.31 8.11 6.63
CA THR A 82 12.69 9.16 7.58
C THR A 82 11.64 9.29 8.69
N GLU A 83 12.03 9.83 9.84
CA GLU A 83 11.12 10.04 10.98
C GLU A 83 9.88 10.86 10.59
N ALA A 84 10.08 11.95 9.85
CA ALA A 84 8.98 12.78 9.38
C ALA A 84 8.02 12.00 8.45
N THR A 85 8.57 11.16 7.57
CA THR A 85 7.78 10.30 6.68
C THR A 85 6.99 9.27 7.50
N CYS A 86 7.59 8.61 8.48
CA CYS A 86 6.91 7.65 9.34
C CYS A 86 5.74 8.30 10.09
N ASN A 87 5.96 9.46 10.72
CA ASN A 87 4.94 10.16 11.49
C ASN A 87 3.76 10.61 10.62
N LEU A 88 4.03 11.15 9.44
CA LEU A 88 2.99 11.56 8.51
C LEU A 88 2.25 10.35 7.91
N CYS A 89 2.98 9.29 7.57
CA CYS A 89 2.43 8.08 6.98
C CYS A 89 1.43 7.40 7.93
N GLU A 90 1.68 7.40 9.25
CA GLU A 90 0.73 6.88 10.25
C GLU A 90 -0.63 7.59 10.13
N ILE A 91 -0.61 8.92 10.10
CA ILE A 91 -1.83 9.71 10.01
C ILE A 91 -2.56 9.43 8.70
N MET A 92 -1.83 9.45 7.58
CA MET A 92 -2.41 9.29 6.24
C MET A 92 -2.99 7.90 6.01
N LEU A 93 -2.31 6.83 6.44
CA LEU A 93 -2.79 5.46 6.26
C LEU A 93 -4.01 5.17 7.14
N ARG A 94 -4.06 5.72 8.36
CA ARG A 94 -5.24 5.60 9.24
C ARG A 94 -6.44 6.34 8.66
N ASP A 95 -6.24 7.54 8.15
CA ASP A 95 -7.30 8.31 7.49
C ASP A 95 -7.82 7.60 6.24
N SER A 96 -6.91 7.10 5.40
CA SER A 96 -7.25 6.32 4.21
C SER A 96 -8.04 5.06 4.55
N ALA A 97 -7.63 4.30 5.58
CA ALA A 97 -8.37 3.12 6.03
C ALA A 97 -9.79 3.47 6.49
N HIS A 98 -9.93 4.53 7.30
CA HIS A 98 -11.22 5.00 7.77
C HIS A 98 -12.16 5.39 6.62
N ILE A 99 -11.64 6.12 5.63
CA ILE A 99 -12.41 6.51 4.44
C ILE A 99 -12.87 5.27 3.67
N GLN A 100 -11.99 4.30 3.44
CA GLN A 100 -12.32 3.08 2.71
C GLN A 100 -13.35 2.21 3.44
N GLU A 101 -13.24 2.05 4.76
CA GLU A 101 -14.21 1.32 5.57
C GLU A 101 -15.58 2.01 5.50
N PHE A 102 -15.63 3.33 5.66
CA PHE A 102 -16.87 4.11 5.56
C PHE A 102 -17.52 3.99 4.17
N GLU A 103 -16.73 4.11 3.10
CA GLU A 103 -17.23 3.96 1.73
C GLU A 103 -17.76 2.55 1.46
N ALA A 104 -17.04 1.53 1.93
CA ALA A 104 -17.46 0.13 1.78
C ALA A 104 -18.78 -0.14 2.49
N GLU A 105 -18.97 0.37 3.72
CA GLU A 105 -20.22 0.28 4.43
C GLU A 105 -21.38 1.02 3.69
N TRP A 106 -21.10 2.23 3.22
CA TRP A 106 -22.09 3.01 2.50
C TRP A 106 -22.53 2.31 1.20
N ARG A 107 -21.56 1.78 0.42
CA ARG A 107 -21.83 1.00 -0.80
C ARG A 107 -22.60 -0.27 -0.49
N SER A 108 -22.26 -0.99 0.58
CA SER A 108 -22.96 -2.20 1.01
C SER A 108 -24.40 -1.93 1.41
N ARG A 109 -24.68 -0.85 2.16
CA ARG A 109 -26.05 -0.42 2.51
C ARG A 109 -26.87 -0.08 1.26
N LYS A 110 -26.26 0.61 0.30
CA LYS A 110 -26.90 0.95 -0.98
C LYS A 110 -27.11 -0.28 -1.86
N GLY A 111 -26.15 -1.21 -1.84
CA GLY A 111 -26.21 -2.49 -2.55
C GLY A 111 -27.32 -3.41 -2.06
N LYS A 112 -27.51 -3.52 -0.73
CA LYS A 112 -28.63 -4.30 -0.13
C LYS A 112 -29.99 -3.84 -0.65
N ARG A 113 -30.17 -2.54 -0.91
CA ARG A 113 -31.43 -2.01 -1.50
C ARG A 113 -31.60 -2.35 -2.98
N LYS A 114 -30.51 -2.69 -3.69
CA LYS A 114 -30.49 -2.99 -5.13
C LYS A 114 -30.24 -4.46 -5.44
N GLY A 115 -30.07 -5.34 -4.42
CA GLY A 115 -29.73 -6.76 -4.61
C GLY A 115 -28.30 -7.02 -5.09
N THR A 116 -27.41 -6.03 -5.02
CA THR A 116 -25.97 -6.20 -5.28
C THR A 116 -25.26 -6.44 -3.94
N GLY A 117 -24.33 -7.40 -3.90
CA GLY A 117 -23.72 -7.95 -2.69
C GLY A 117 -22.97 -6.94 -1.79
N GLU A 118 -22.36 -7.45 -0.74
CA GLU A 118 -21.50 -6.70 0.18
C GLU A 118 -20.20 -6.26 -0.51
N VAL A 119 -19.75 -5.04 -0.19
CA VAL A 119 -18.49 -4.45 -0.67
C VAL A 119 -17.53 -4.40 0.52
N SER A 120 -16.34 -4.99 0.37
CA SER A 120 -15.26 -4.90 1.37
C SER A 120 -14.32 -3.73 1.05
N PRO A 121 -13.72 -3.10 2.08
CA PRO A 121 -12.63 -2.14 1.85
C PRO A 121 -11.41 -2.86 1.28
N LEU A 122 -10.52 -2.13 0.63
CA LEU A 122 -9.26 -2.66 0.13
C LEU A 122 -8.37 -3.17 1.28
N TYR A 123 -8.36 -2.43 2.37
CA TYR A 123 -7.75 -2.80 3.66
C TYR A 123 -8.50 -2.11 4.81
N THR A 124 -8.26 -2.61 6.02
CA THR A 124 -8.91 -2.15 7.24
C THR A 124 -7.98 -1.26 8.08
N MET A 125 -8.55 -0.62 9.11
CA MET A 125 -7.75 0.09 10.13
C MET A 125 -6.72 -0.83 10.81
N ALA A 126 -7.07 -2.09 11.05
CA ALA A 126 -6.15 -3.07 11.63
C ALA A 126 -4.93 -3.32 10.72
N ASP A 127 -5.15 -3.40 9.41
CA ASP A 127 -4.08 -3.57 8.42
C ASP A 127 -3.17 -2.34 8.35
N ALA A 128 -3.73 -1.14 8.47
CA ALA A 128 -2.96 0.11 8.53
C ALA A 128 -2.06 0.16 9.77
N LEU A 129 -2.58 -0.21 10.93
CA LEU A 129 -1.81 -0.30 12.17
C LEU A 129 -0.73 -1.38 12.10
N LEU A 130 -1.03 -2.52 11.46
CA LEU A 130 -0.04 -3.57 11.24
C LEU A 130 1.11 -3.08 10.35
N ALA A 131 0.82 -2.39 9.25
CA ALA A 131 1.85 -1.81 8.39
C ALA A 131 2.74 -0.83 9.16
N PHE A 132 2.12 0.04 9.98
CA PHE A 132 2.87 0.99 10.78
C PHE A 132 3.79 0.31 11.81
N ALA A 133 3.40 -0.83 12.40
CA ALA A 133 4.25 -1.60 13.31
C ALA A 133 5.55 -2.12 12.65
N HIS A 134 5.61 -2.17 11.32
CA HIS A 134 6.80 -2.54 10.56
C HIS A 134 7.70 -1.35 10.20
N THR A 135 7.32 -0.10 10.52
CA THR A 135 8.14 1.07 10.18
C THR A 135 9.42 1.13 11.00
N HIS A 136 10.49 1.49 10.33
CA HIS A 136 11.81 1.68 10.91
C HIS A 136 12.40 3.01 10.44
N THR A 137 12.70 3.87 11.40
CA THR A 137 13.22 5.21 11.13
C THR A 137 14.70 5.15 10.73
N VAL A 138 15.03 5.74 9.59
CA VAL A 138 16.40 5.97 9.16
C VAL A 138 16.74 7.47 9.28
N ARG A 139 17.99 7.76 9.59
CA ARG A 139 18.52 9.12 9.73
C ARG A 139 19.30 9.54 8.51
#